data_4d3e042e7c112099d1f2e9347c09faca
#
_entry.id   4d3e042e7c112099d1f2e9347c09faca
#
_cell.length_a   1.000
_cell.length_b   1.000
_cell.length_c   1.000
_cell.angle_alpha   90.00
_cell.angle_beta   90.00
_cell.angle_gamma   90.00
#
_symmetry.space_group_name_H-M   'P 1'
#
loop_
_entity.id
_entity.type
_entity.pdbx_description
1 polymer ?
#
loop_
_entity_poly.entity_id
_entity_poly.type
_entity_poly.pdbx_seq_one_letter_code
_entity_poly.pdbx_strand_id
1 'polypeptide(L)'
;MPIATGKCCDCGLQLPDFLVEKAKTLKYKISKISSDSKKNYLPSLYKPALKLLHPFDNNFMHLMNLAWAQWKKDSEPKNFALGLEIFTYILQNHSMFLPQYCFTIASEKNSLAQLCSHNDLFQKFSLAKKYNAEALKCVEICFGKEHPVFEFYKSNGQQIEMLEKKSIINNSDEDGKIVLLNANKN
;
A
#
# COMPACT_ATOMS: atom_id res chain seq x y z
N MET A 1 4.62 -20.80 -0.35
CA MET A 1 4.27 -22.22 -0.25
C MET A 1 3.21 -22.57 -1.28
N PRO A 2 3.37 -23.58 -2.10
CA PRO A 2 2.35 -23.94 -3.05
C PRO A 2 1.21 -24.67 -2.33
N ILE A 3 0.04 -24.04 -2.22
CA ILE A 3 -1.20 -24.70 -1.74
C ILE A 3 -1.76 -25.65 -2.82
N ALA A 4 -0.98 -25.98 -3.84
CA ALA A 4 -1.43 -26.83 -4.94
C ALA A 4 -1.90 -28.23 -4.49
N THR A 5 -1.37 -28.72 -3.38
CA THR A 5 -1.70 -30.06 -2.82
C THR A 5 -2.58 -29.99 -1.57
N GLY A 6 -2.90 -28.79 -1.08
CA GLY A 6 -3.63 -28.63 0.19
C GLY A 6 -2.84 -29.02 1.43
N LYS A 7 -1.57 -29.41 1.29
CA LYS A 7 -0.71 -29.84 2.40
C LYS A 7 0.45 -28.88 2.59
N CYS A 8 0.69 -28.46 3.83
CA CYS A 8 1.87 -27.66 4.17
C CYS A 8 3.12 -28.51 4.07
N CYS A 9 4.14 -28.05 3.32
CA CYS A 9 5.38 -28.78 3.15
C CYS A 9 6.23 -28.85 4.42
N ASP A 10 6.09 -27.87 5.32
CA ASP A 10 6.94 -27.78 6.51
C ASP A 10 6.34 -28.53 7.70
N CYS A 11 5.05 -28.36 7.98
CA CYS A 11 4.41 -28.99 9.15
C CYS A 11 3.45 -30.14 8.78
N GLY A 12 3.25 -30.43 7.49
CA GLY A 12 2.37 -31.49 7.02
C GLY A 12 0.88 -31.24 7.20
N LEU A 13 0.47 -30.07 7.72
CA LEU A 13 -0.93 -29.73 7.92
C LEU A 13 -1.72 -29.86 6.63
N GLN A 14 -2.80 -30.64 6.65
CA GLN A 14 -3.72 -30.81 5.54
C GLN A 14 -4.84 -29.75 5.67
N LEU A 15 -4.98 -28.93 4.64
CA LEU A 15 -6.12 -28.00 4.57
C LEU A 15 -7.37 -28.75 4.10
N PRO A 16 -8.55 -28.40 4.62
CA PRO A 16 -9.82 -28.92 4.12
C PRO A 16 -9.99 -28.66 2.61
N ASP A 17 -10.46 -29.65 1.86
CA ASP A 17 -10.58 -29.58 0.41
C ASP A 17 -11.41 -28.37 -0.06
N PHE A 18 -12.46 -28.01 0.68
CA PHE A 18 -13.29 -26.84 0.35
C PHE A 18 -12.52 -25.51 0.42
N LEU A 19 -11.51 -25.39 1.29
CA LEU A 19 -10.65 -24.20 1.36
C LEU A 19 -9.66 -24.18 0.20
N VAL A 20 -9.13 -25.35 -0.18
CA VAL A 20 -8.25 -25.49 -1.33
C VAL A 20 -9.00 -25.08 -2.62
N GLU A 21 -10.22 -25.55 -2.82
CA GLU A 21 -11.03 -25.20 -3.97
C GLU A 21 -11.45 -23.72 -3.99
N LYS A 22 -11.78 -23.15 -2.83
CA LYS A 22 -12.01 -21.70 -2.72
C LYS A 22 -10.79 -20.89 -3.10
N ALA A 23 -9.60 -21.29 -2.65
CA ALA A 23 -8.34 -20.61 -2.99
C ALA A 23 -8.04 -20.72 -4.50
N LYS A 24 -8.21 -21.88 -5.12
CA LYS A 24 -8.07 -22.08 -6.58
C LYS A 24 -9.02 -21.19 -7.37
N THR A 25 -10.29 -21.18 -7.00
CA THR A 25 -11.32 -20.33 -7.63
C THR A 25 -10.97 -18.84 -7.52
N LEU A 26 -10.48 -18.42 -6.36
CA LEU A 26 -10.07 -17.05 -6.13
C LEU A 26 -8.85 -16.67 -6.98
N LYS A 27 -7.82 -17.52 -7.03
CA LYS A 27 -6.64 -17.35 -7.89
C LYS A 27 -7.04 -17.21 -9.36
N TYR A 28 -7.93 -18.05 -9.84
CA TYR A 28 -8.45 -17.97 -11.20
C TYR A 28 -9.15 -16.64 -11.46
N LYS A 29 -10.01 -16.18 -10.54
CA LYS A 29 -10.68 -14.88 -10.66
C LYS A 29 -9.66 -13.73 -10.73
N ILE A 30 -8.67 -13.74 -9.85
CA ILE A 30 -7.61 -12.72 -9.82
C ILE A 30 -6.80 -12.73 -11.12
N SER A 31 -6.42 -13.90 -11.64
CA SER A 31 -5.63 -14.01 -12.87
C SER A 31 -6.36 -13.51 -14.13
N LYS A 32 -7.69 -13.37 -14.08
CA LYS A 32 -8.51 -12.84 -15.19
C LYS A 32 -8.73 -11.34 -15.13
N ILE A 33 -8.29 -10.66 -14.06
CA ILE A 33 -8.41 -9.21 -13.96
C ILE A 33 -7.29 -8.59 -14.80
N SER A 34 -7.66 -7.79 -15.79
CA SER A 34 -6.71 -6.96 -16.53
C SER A 34 -6.62 -5.57 -15.90
N SER A 35 -5.49 -4.89 -16.10
CA SER A 35 -5.28 -3.50 -15.68
C SER A 35 -6.30 -2.52 -16.27
N ASP A 36 -6.94 -2.89 -17.37
CA ASP A 36 -7.92 -2.07 -18.09
C ASP A 36 -9.36 -2.33 -17.65
N SER A 37 -9.59 -3.28 -16.74
CA SER A 37 -10.95 -3.56 -16.26
C SER A 37 -11.45 -2.38 -15.43
N LYS A 38 -12.41 -1.62 -16.01
CA LYS A 38 -13.09 -0.46 -15.40
C LYS A 38 -14.00 -0.82 -14.21
N LYS A 39 -14.13 -2.11 -13.87
CA LYS A 39 -15.02 -2.56 -12.80
C LYS A 39 -14.26 -2.67 -11.49
N ASN A 40 -14.82 -2.07 -10.46
CA ASN A 40 -14.28 -2.03 -9.10
C ASN A 40 -14.42 -3.40 -8.40
N TYR A 41 -13.73 -4.43 -8.90
CA TYR A 41 -13.75 -5.79 -8.33
C TYR A 41 -12.87 -5.93 -7.09
N LEU A 42 -11.95 -5.00 -6.88
CA LEU A 42 -10.92 -5.11 -5.88
C LEU A 42 -11.45 -5.32 -4.45
N PRO A 43 -12.43 -4.52 -3.96
CA PRO A 43 -12.93 -4.71 -2.60
C PRO A 43 -13.53 -6.10 -2.33
N SER A 44 -14.18 -6.69 -3.32
CA SER A 44 -14.82 -8.02 -3.18
C SER A 44 -13.83 -9.18 -3.18
N LEU A 45 -12.66 -9.01 -3.80
CA LEU A 45 -11.62 -10.03 -3.88
C LEU A 45 -10.61 -9.95 -2.72
N TYR A 46 -10.47 -8.80 -2.13
CA TYR A 46 -9.49 -8.51 -1.11
C TYR A 46 -9.65 -9.32 0.16
N LYS A 47 -10.81 -9.16 0.83
CA LYS A 47 -11.07 -9.86 2.09
C LYS A 47 -10.92 -11.38 1.96
N PRO A 48 -11.42 -12.03 0.88
CA PRO A 48 -11.11 -13.42 0.62
C PRO A 48 -9.62 -13.70 0.38
N ALA A 49 -8.91 -12.83 -0.34
CA ALA A 49 -7.50 -13.02 -0.63
C ALA A 49 -6.63 -12.98 0.63
N LEU A 50 -6.86 -12.01 1.52
CA LEU A 50 -6.18 -11.93 2.81
C LEU A 50 -6.35 -13.18 3.67
N LYS A 51 -7.48 -13.89 3.54
CA LYS A 51 -7.78 -15.08 4.33
C LYS A 51 -7.29 -16.38 3.72
N LEU A 52 -7.19 -16.44 2.39
CA LEU A 52 -6.99 -17.69 1.65
C LEU A 52 -5.66 -17.79 0.92
N LEU A 53 -5.01 -16.65 0.66
CA LEU A 53 -3.75 -16.62 -0.08
C LEU A 53 -2.61 -16.18 0.82
N HIS A 54 -1.45 -16.79 0.59
CA HIS A 54 -0.23 -16.37 1.27
C HIS A 54 0.25 -15.02 0.72
N PRO A 55 0.83 -14.11 1.52
CA PRO A 55 1.34 -12.82 1.06
C PRO A 55 2.33 -12.91 -0.12
N PHE A 56 3.11 -13.98 -0.21
CA PHE A 56 4.03 -14.26 -1.33
C PHE A 56 3.40 -15.01 -2.51
N ASP A 57 2.07 -15.23 -2.50
CA ASP A 57 1.40 -15.82 -3.65
C ASP A 57 1.36 -14.84 -4.82
N ASN A 58 1.77 -15.29 -6.01
CA ASN A 58 1.84 -14.43 -7.20
C ASN A 58 0.50 -13.78 -7.55
N ASN A 59 -0.63 -14.47 -7.35
CA ASN A 59 -1.95 -13.89 -7.60
C ASN A 59 -2.30 -12.84 -6.53
N PHE A 60 -1.87 -13.06 -5.28
CA PHE A 60 -2.01 -12.06 -4.23
C PHE A 60 -1.21 -10.79 -4.58
N MET A 61 0.06 -10.94 -4.94
CA MET A 61 0.90 -9.81 -5.36
C MET A 61 0.37 -9.11 -6.62
N HIS A 62 -0.18 -9.86 -7.58
CA HIS A 62 -0.84 -9.28 -8.74
C HIS A 62 -2.06 -8.43 -8.35
N LEU A 63 -2.93 -8.96 -7.47
CA LEU A 63 -4.07 -8.22 -6.93
C LEU A 63 -3.63 -6.92 -6.23
N MET A 64 -2.50 -6.96 -5.51
CA MET A 64 -1.91 -5.79 -4.85
C MET A 64 -1.47 -4.72 -5.83
N ASN A 65 -0.77 -5.12 -6.90
CA ASN A 65 -0.32 -4.19 -7.94
C ASN A 65 -1.50 -3.53 -8.66
N LEU A 66 -2.57 -4.28 -8.93
CA LEU A 66 -3.80 -3.75 -9.51
C LEU A 66 -4.47 -2.74 -8.57
N ALA A 67 -4.55 -3.07 -7.30
CA ALA A 67 -5.09 -2.18 -6.28
C ALA A 67 -4.28 -0.89 -6.18
N TRP A 68 -2.95 -0.98 -6.14
CA TRP A 68 -2.06 0.17 -6.13
C TRP A 68 -2.29 1.09 -7.34
N ALA A 69 -2.39 0.50 -8.54
CA ALA A 69 -2.66 1.27 -9.76
C ALA A 69 -4.02 1.97 -9.71
N GLN A 70 -5.03 1.34 -9.11
CA GLN A 70 -6.36 1.92 -8.96
C GLN A 70 -6.37 3.04 -7.90
N TRP A 71 -5.74 2.84 -6.73
CA TRP A 71 -5.71 3.87 -5.68
C TRP A 71 -5.00 5.15 -6.09
N LYS A 72 -3.98 5.04 -6.94
CA LYS A 72 -3.35 6.22 -7.53
C LYS A 72 -4.29 7.07 -8.39
N LYS A 73 -5.35 6.46 -8.91
CA LYS A 73 -6.34 7.12 -9.79
C LYS A 73 -7.62 7.53 -9.06
N ASP A 74 -7.85 6.96 -7.89
CA ASP A 74 -9.12 7.06 -7.18
C ASP A 74 -8.91 7.69 -5.81
N SER A 75 -9.56 8.84 -5.58
CA SER A 75 -9.48 9.60 -4.34
C SER A 75 -10.56 9.23 -3.31
N GLU A 76 -11.32 8.14 -3.51
CA GLU A 76 -12.35 7.76 -2.55
C GLU A 76 -11.77 7.35 -1.17
N PRO A 77 -12.27 7.95 -0.06
CA PRO A 77 -11.78 7.69 1.29
C PRO A 77 -11.76 6.23 1.72
N LYS A 78 -12.81 5.48 1.34
CA LYS A 78 -12.93 4.05 1.68
C LYS A 78 -11.85 3.19 1.02
N ASN A 79 -11.44 3.55 -0.19
CA ASN A 79 -10.41 2.85 -0.94
C ASN A 79 -9.02 3.11 -0.33
N PHE A 80 -8.79 4.33 0.17
CA PHE A 80 -7.57 4.65 0.91
C PHE A 80 -7.43 3.83 2.20
N ALA A 81 -8.48 3.78 3.03
CA ALA A 81 -8.45 3.03 4.29
C ALA A 81 -8.16 1.54 4.03
N LEU A 82 -8.83 0.96 3.02
CA LEU A 82 -8.59 -0.40 2.60
C LEU A 82 -7.16 -0.60 2.09
N GLY A 83 -6.65 0.35 1.32
CA GLY A 83 -5.27 0.36 0.83
C GLY A 83 -4.25 0.33 1.97
N LEU A 84 -4.43 1.19 2.94
CA LEU A 84 -3.55 1.27 4.09
C LEU A 84 -3.57 -0.04 4.90
N GLU A 85 -4.75 -0.62 5.13
CA GLU A 85 -4.90 -1.91 5.82
C GLU A 85 -4.10 -3.01 5.11
N ILE A 86 -4.23 -3.10 3.81
CA ILE A 86 -3.63 -4.16 3.01
C ILE A 86 -2.12 -4.03 2.94
N PHE A 87 -1.60 -2.85 2.60
CA PHE A 87 -0.15 -2.65 2.56
C PHE A 87 0.51 -2.83 3.92
N THR A 88 -0.17 -2.43 4.99
CA THR A 88 0.29 -2.69 6.36
C THR A 88 0.34 -4.19 6.64
N TYR A 89 -0.69 -4.94 6.24
CA TYR A 89 -0.72 -6.40 6.38
C TYR A 89 0.44 -7.06 5.62
N ILE A 90 0.71 -6.65 4.38
CA ILE A 90 1.81 -7.19 3.58
C ILE A 90 3.15 -6.90 4.24
N LEU A 91 3.40 -5.66 4.60
CA LEU A 91 4.64 -5.26 5.24
C LEU A 91 4.87 -6.06 6.54
N GLN A 92 3.84 -6.25 7.36
CA GLN A 92 3.92 -7.05 8.57
C GLN A 92 4.31 -8.51 8.27
N ASN A 93 3.65 -9.13 7.29
CA ASN A 93 3.95 -10.52 6.92
C ASN A 93 5.33 -10.66 6.28
N HIS A 94 5.70 -9.77 5.36
CA HIS A 94 7.02 -9.81 4.75
C HIS A 94 8.14 -9.57 5.76
N SER A 95 7.92 -8.69 6.75
CA SER A 95 8.89 -8.44 7.84
C SER A 95 9.13 -9.66 8.74
N MET A 96 8.24 -10.65 8.76
CA MET A 96 8.46 -11.90 9.50
C MET A 96 9.37 -12.88 8.75
N PHE A 97 9.45 -12.81 7.42
CA PHE A 97 10.14 -13.80 6.59
C PHE A 97 11.34 -13.24 5.84
N LEU A 98 11.39 -11.93 5.63
CA LEU A 98 12.46 -11.27 4.91
C LEU A 98 13.43 -10.57 5.87
N PRO A 99 14.69 -10.41 5.48
CA PRO A 99 15.64 -9.58 6.24
C PRO A 99 15.09 -8.18 6.47
N GLN A 100 15.31 -7.63 7.66
CA GLN A 100 14.84 -6.29 8.04
C GLN A 100 15.27 -5.21 7.04
N TYR A 101 16.46 -5.37 6.46
CA TYR A 101 17.01 -4.48 5.46
C TYR A 101 17.10 -5.24 4.13
N CYS A 102 16.02 -5.20 3.35
CA CYS A 102 16.02 -5.69 1.98
C CYS A 102 15.19 -4.77 1.09
N PHE A 103 15.43 -4.84 -0.21
CA PHE A 103 14.77 -3.95 -1.18
C PHE A 103 13.24 -4.13 -1.21
N THR A 104 12.73 -5.33 -1.01
CA THR A 104 11.28 -5.59 -0.95
C THR A 104 10.63 -4.81 0.18
N ILE A 105 11.18 -4.87 1.39
CA ILE A 105 10.70 -4.11 2.55
C ILE A 105 10.81 -2.60 2.32
N ALA A 106 11.90 -2.14 1.70
CA ALA A 106 12.05 -0.73 1.33
C ALA A 106 10.97 -0.28 0.35
N SER A 107 10.68 -1.08 -0.68
CA SER A 107 9.67 -0.80 -1.69
C SER A 107 8.26 -0.71 -1.09
N GLU A 108 7.92 -1.62 -0.19
CA GLU A 108 6.61 -1.61 0.49
C GLU A 108 6.43 -0.41 1.41
N LYS A 109 7.46 -0.07 2.19
CA LYS A 109 7.47 1.15 3.02
C LYS A 109 7.33 2.41 2.17
N ASN A 110 8.03 2.48 1.04
CA ASN A 110 7.90 3.61 0.12
C ASN A 110 6.48 3.70 -0.48
N SER A 111 5.87 2.57 -0.81
CA SER A 111 4.48 2.52 -1.28
C SER A 111 3.50 3.03 -0.21
N LEU A 112 3.69 2.64 1.05
CA LEU A 112 2.92 3.18 2.18
C LEU A 112 3.15 4.68 2.39
N ALA A 113 4.38 5.15 2.25
CA ALA A 113 4.69 6.58 2.35
C ALA A 113 3.95 7.39 1.27
N GLN A 114 3.99 6.93 0.03
CA GLN A 114 3.26 7.55 -1.08
C GLN A 114 1.75 7.53 -0.84
N LEU A 115 1.19 6.39 -0.41
CA LEU A 115 -0.23 6.28 -0.10
C LEU A 115 -0.66 7.29 0.96
N CYS A 116 0.12 7.43 2.04
CA CYS A 116 -0.17 8.35 3.14
C CYS A 116 -0.04 9.84 2.76
N SER A 117 0.74 10.18 1.73
CA SER A 117 1.00 11.58 1.36
C SER A 117 0.13 12.10 0.22
N HIS A 118 -0.39 11.24 -0.67
CA HIS A 118 -1.08 11.65 -1.89
C HIS A 118 -2.61 11.71 -1.78
N ASN A 119 -3.19 11.31 -0.66
CA ASN A 119 -4.63 11.39 -0.50
C ASN A 119 -5.02 12.68 0.23
N ASP A 120 -5.59 13.64 -0.51
CA ASP A 120 -5.95 14.98 0.00
C ASP A 120 -6.94 14.95 1.18
N LEU A 121 -7.74 13.89 1.30
CA LEU A 121 -8.74 13.75 2.36
C LEU A 121 -8.17 13.12 3.66
N PHE A 122 -7.04 12.41 3.58
CA PHE A 122 -6.48 11.62 4.69
C PHE A 122 -4.99 11.81 4.87
N GLN A 123 -4.45 12.95 4.49
CA GLN A 123 -3.02 13.24 4.55
C GLN A 123 -2.45 12.90 5.93
N LYS A 124 -1.69 11.82 5.99
CA LYS A 124 -0.99 11.36 7.19
C LYS A 124 0.51 11.60 7.02
N PHE A 125 0.90 12.86 6.87
CA PHE A 125 2.28 13.24 6.59
C PHE A 125 3.29 12.71 7.60
N SER A 126 2.96 12.70 8.90
CA SER A 126 3.84 12.12 9.92
C SER A 126 4.13 10.64 9.64
N LEU A 127 3.11 9.87 9.25
CA LEU A 127 3.24 8.46 8.91
C LEU A 127 3.99 8.27 7.59
N ALA A 128 3.71 9.13 6.59
CA ALA A 128 4.41 9.12 5.31
C ALA A 128 5.91 9.37 5.48
N LYS A 129 6.29 10.38 6.25
CA LYS A 129 7.69 10.68 6.57
C LYS A 129 8.38 9.52 7.29
N LYS A 130 7.71 8.90 8.26
CA LYS A 130 8.23 7.74 8.98
C LYS A 130 8.55 6.59 8.01
N TYR A 131 7.58 6.19 7.19
CA TYR A 131 7.79 5.11 6.24
C TYR A 131 8.86 5.43 5.20
N ASN A 132 8.91 6.68 4.70
CA ASN A 132 9.95 7.08 3.75
C ASN A 132 11.35 7.06 4.38
N ALA A 133 11.51 7.55 5.61
CA ALA A 133 12.79 7.51 6.32
C ALA A 133 13.28 6.07 6.56
N GLU A 134 12.37 5.17 6.94
CA GLU A 134 12.67 3.75 7.11
C GLU A 134 13.03 3.07 5.78
N ALA A 135 12.32 3.41 4.68
CA ALA A 135 12.63 2.91 3.36
C ALA A 135 13.99 3.39 2.86
N LEU A 136 14.29 4.67 3.05
CA LEU A 136 15.58 5.27 2.69
C LEU A 136 16.74 4.61 3.44
N LYS A 137 16.57 4.33 4.74
CA LYS A 137 17.56 3.60 5.54
C LYS A 137 17.79 2.18 5.00
N CYS A 138 16.75 1.47 4.61
CA CYS A 138 16.89 0.14 4.00
C CYS A 138 17.68 0.21 2.69
N VAL A 139 17.38 1.19 1.83
CA VAL A 139 18.06 1.39 0.54
C VAL A 139 19.53 1.79 0.76
N GLU A 140 19.82 2.65 1.72
CA GLU A 140 21.19 3.02 2.09
C GLU A 140 22.03 1.79 2.48
N ILE A 141 21.45 0.90 3.29
CA ILE A 141 22.14 -0.33 3.73
C ILE A 141 22.32 -1.32 2.56
N CYS A 142 21.32 -1.46 1.69
CA CYS A 142 21.36 -2.44 0.59
C CYS A 142 22.27 -2.01 -0.57
N PHE A 143 22.31 -0.72 -0.88
CA PHE A 143 22.91 -0.22 -2.12
C PHE A 143 23.94 0.90 -1.92
N GLY A 144 23.96 1.56 -0.76
CA GLY A 144 24.77 2.74 -0.50
C GLY A 144 24.12 4.03 -1.01
N LYS A 145 24.68 5.18 -0.54
CA LYS A 145 24.14 6.52 -0.83
C LYS A 145 24.35 6.96 -2.29
N GLU A 146 25.34 6.41 -2.96
CA GLU A 146 25.70 6.77 -4.35
C GLU A 146 24.81 6.04 -5.38
N HIS A 147 23.96 5.12 -4.94
CA HIS A 147 23.12 4.36 -5.85
C HIS A 147 21.89 5.18 -6.30
N PRO A 148 21.50 5.16 -7.58
CA PRO A 148 20.36 5.92 -8.10
C PRO A 148 19.04 5.68 -7.35
N VAL A 149 18.84 4.49 -6.84
CA VAL A 149 17.66 4.14 -6.01
C VAL A 149 17.64 4.95 -4.72
N PHE A 150 18.79 5.25 -4.11
CA PHE A 150 18.84 6.09 -2.91
C PHE A 150 18.34 7.51 -3.20
N GLU A 151 18.83 8.13 -4.29
CA GLU A 151 18.36 9.46 -4.69
C GLU A 151 16.87 9.49 -5.04
N PHE A 152 16.34 8.44 -5.64
CA PHE A 152 14.89 8.31 -5.90
C PHE A 152 14.07 8.33 -4.59
N TYR A 153 14.46 7.56 -3.57
CA TYR A 153 13.75 7.53 -2.28
C TYR A 153 13.91 8.82 -1.49
N LYS A 154 15.06 9.47 -1.60
CA LYS A 154 15.31 10.79 -1.02
C LYS A 154 14.43 11.86 -1.67
N SER A 155 14.29 11.85 -2.99
CA SER A 155 13.39 12.74 -3.72
C SER A 155 11.93 12.54 -3.31
N ASN A 156 11.49 11.30 -3.07
CA ASN A 156 10.16 11.03 -2.55
C ASN A 156 9.94 11.67 -1.17
N GLY A 157 10.94 11.65 -0.29
CA GLY A 157 10.88 12.34 1.01
C GLY A 157 10.69 13.85 0.85
N GLN A 158 11.43 14.47 -0.07
CA GLN A 158 11.30 15.90 -0.37
C GLN A 158 9.91 16.25 -0.92
N GLN A 159 9.34 15.38 -1.76
CA GLN A 159 7.96 15.56 -2.26
C GLN A 159 6.93 15.51 -1.14
N ILE A 160 7.08 14.59 -0.18
CA ILE A 160 6.20 14.50 1.00
C ILE A 160 6.24 15.80 1.81
N GLU A 161 7.42 16.36 2.04
CA GLU A 161 7.58 17.63 2.75
C GLU A 161 6.94 18.81 1.99
N MET A 162 7.08 18.83 0.66
CA MET A 162 6.45 19.86 -0.18
C MET A 162 4.92 19.78 -0.14
N LEU A 163 4.35 18.57 -0.18
CA LEU A 163 2.91 18.35 -0.08
C LEU A 163 2.37 18.79 1.29
N GLU A 164 3.08 18.46 2.37
CA GLU A 164 2.70 18.91 3.71
C GLU A 164 2.68 20.43 3.82
N LYS A 165 3.71 21.13 3.33
CA LYS A 165 3.76 22.60 3.33
C LYS A 165 2.59 23.21 2.55
N LYS A 166 2.26 22.65 1.37
CA LYS A 166 1.11 23.11 0.58
C LYS A 166 -0.22 22.91 1.31
N SER A 167 -0.39 21.77 1.99
CA SER A 167 -1.59 21.50 2.78
C SER A 167 -1.80 22.50 3.91
N ILE A 168 -0.73 22.91 4.60
CA ILE A 168 -0.79 23.91 5.67
C ILE A 168 -1.21 25.28 5.11
N ILE A 169 -0.66 25.68 3.95
CA ILE A 169 -1.00 26.96 3.32
C ILE A 169 -2.47 26.99 2.91
N ASN A 170 -2.98 25.95 2.25
CA ASN A 170 -4.35 25.89 1.82
C ASN A 170 -5.35 25.95 2.99
N ASN A 171 -5.07 25.29 4.10
CA ASN A 171 -5.91 25.33 5.28
C ASN A 171 -5.92 26.72 5.95
N SER A 172 -4.79 27.43 5.95
CA SER A 172 -4.72 28.80 6.50
C SER A 172 -5.51 29.81 5.66
N ASP A 173 -5.58 29.63 4.33
CA ASP A 173 -6.36 30.50 3.44
C ASP A 173 -7.88 30.25 3.57
N GLU A 174 -8.32 29.03 3.84
CA GLU A 174 -9.73 28.72 4.09
C GLU A 174 -10.23 29.29 5.42
N ASP A 175 -9.45 29.18 6.49
CA ASP A 175 -9.76 29.77 7.78
C ASP A 175 -9.82 31.32 7.70
N GLY A 176 -8.93 31.94 6.92
CA GLY A 176 -8.97 33.39 6.64
C GLY A 176 -10.22 33.83 5.89
N LYS A 177 -10.71 33.05 4.94
CA LYS A 177 -11.96 33.34 4.20
C LYS A 177 -13.21 33.23 5.06
N ILE A 178 -13.25 32.26 5.97
CA ILE A 178 -14.38 32.07 6.91
C ILE A 178 -14.50 33.27 7.84
N VAL A 179 -13.39 33.80 8.33
CA VAL A 179 -13.37 34.98 9.21
C VAL A 179 -13.86 36.22 8.48
N LEU A 180 -13.48 36.45 7.21
CA LEU A 180 -13.89 37.57 6.41
C LEU A 180 -15.38 37.55 6.02
N LEU A 181 -15.94 36.35 5.77
CA LEU A 181 -17.35 36.17 5.47
C LEU A 181 -18.27 36.46 6.67
N ASN A 182 -17.79 36.18 7.87
CA ASN A 182 -18.53 36.49 9.10
C ASN A 182 -18.42 37.95 9.55
N ALA A 183 -17.34 38.65 9.18
CA ALA A 183 -17.15 40.08 9.47
C ALA A 183 -18.08 41.00 8.62
N ASN A 184 -18.54 40.55 7.47
CA ASN A 184 -19.41 41.28 6.59
C ASN A 184 -20.93 41.05 6.83
N LYS A 185 -21.31 40.34 7.89
CA LYS A 185 -22.71 40.09 8.26
C LYS A 185 -23.19 40.80 9.53
N ASN A 186 -22.37 41.71 10.09
CA ASN A 186 -22.74 42.63 11.17
C ASN A 186 -22.83 44.08 10.59
#